data_063501a7eaede4b547d346a4426482fd
#
_entry.id   063501a7eaede4b547d346a4426482fd
#
_cell.length_a   1.000
_cell.length_b   1.000
_cell.length_c   1.000
_cell.angle_alpha   90.00
_cell.angle_beta   90.00
_cell.angle_gamma   90.00
#
_symmetry.space_group_name_H-M   'P 1'
#
loop_
_entity.id
_entity.type
_entity.pdbx_description
1 polymer ?
#
loop_
_entity_poly.entity_id
_entity_poly.type
_entity_poly.pdbx_seq_one_letter_code
_entity_poly.pdbx_strand_id
1 'polypeptide(L)'
;CCSTADLTEEHFKARDISYICFHFELNGKEYADDLGKSIPFDQFYAAMAAGADTKTSQVNAEEFEEYFEPFLKAGKDILHITLSSGISGVINSAMIAKENLEERYPDRKILIVDSLGASSGYGLLMDKLADLRDEGKSLDEVFRYAEKHRLNVHHWFFSTDLTFYVKGGRISKTAGAIGGVLNICPLLNMDNQGRLIPRYKIRTKRKVIRTIVDKMAEYA
;
A
#
# COMPACT_ATOMS: atom_id res chain seq x y z
N CYS A 1 -5.47 8.29 2.25
CA CYS A 1 -4.58 7.24 1.68
C CYS A 1 -5.24 6.51 0.52
N CYS A 2 -4.62 5.44 0.04
CA CYS A 2 -5.24 4.54 -0.94
C CYS A 2 -5.75 3.25 -0.27
N SER A 3 -6.67 2.53 -0.93
CA SER A 3 -7.20 1.22 -0.49
C SER A 3 -6.09 0.20 -0.18
N THR A 4 -4.95 0.31 -0.87
CA THR A 4 -3.76 -0.54 -0.71
C THR A 4 -3.10 -0.51 0.68
N ALA A 5 -3.64 0.27 1.65
CA ALA A 5 -3.27 0.18 3.06
C ALA A 5 -3.80 -1.11 3.71
N ASP A 6 -4.73 -1.81 3.04
CA ASP A 6 -5.32 -3.08 3.48
C ASP A 6 -5.87 -3.04 4.91
N LEU A 7 -6.44 -1.89 5.31
CA LEU A 7 -7.22 -1.75 6.53
C LEU A 7 -8.68 -2.05 6.25
N THR A 8 -9.44 -2.47 7.26
CA THR A 8 -10.88 -2.69 7.10
C THR A 8 -11.64 -1.36 7.03
N GLU A 9 -12.83 -1.38 6.44
CA GLU A 9 -13.68 -0.18 6.37
C GLU A 9 -14.04 0.34 7.77
N GLU A 10 -14.28 -0.58 8.71
CA GLU A 10 -14.55 -0.25 10.10
C GLU A 10 -13.35 0.49 10.73
N HIS A 11 -12.13 0.05 10.44
CA HIS A 11 -10.93 0.70 10.94
C HIS A 11 -10.76 2.10 10.33
N PHE A 12 -10.92 2.26 9.01
CA PHE A 12 -10.89 3.57 8.37
C PHE A 12 -11.89 4.55 8.99
N LYS A 13 -13.14 4.08 9.20
CA LYS A 13 -14.19 4.89 9.83
C LYS A 13 -13.87 5.23 11.29
N ALA A 14 -13.41 4.26 12.08
CA ALA A 14 -13.07 4.48 13.49
C ALA A 14 -11.93 5.47 13.69
N ARG A 15 -11.01 5.56 12.71
CA ARG A 15 -9.87 6.46 12.73
C ARG A 15 -10.10 7.77 11.96
N ASP A 16 -11.29 8.01 11.43
CA ASP A 16 -11.60 9.16 10.54
C ASP A 16 -10.54 9.31 9.44
N ILE A 17 -10.23 8.21 8.75
CA ILE A 17 -9.31 8.15 7.63
C ILE A 17 -10.09 7.91 6.35
N SER A 18 -9.95 8.81 5.38
CA SER A 18 -10.50 8.65 4.03
C SER A 18 -9.52 7.90 3.13
N TYR A 19 -10.03 7.09 2.22
CA TYR A 19 -9.22 6.37 1.23
C TYR A 19 -9.79 6.51 -0.18
N ILE A 20 -8.89 6.46 -1.17
CA ILE A 20 -9.22 6.37 -2.59
C ILE A 20 -8.90 4.97 -3.10
N CYS A 21 -9.77 4.41 -3.93
CA CYS A 21 -9.62 3.05 -4.42
C CYS A 21 -8.63 2.97 -5.57
N PHE A 22 -7.73 1.99 -5.54
CA PHE A 22 -7.04 1.48 -6.71
C PHE A 22 -8.05 0.74 -7.60
N HIS A 23 -7.61 0.27 -8.76
CA HIS A 23 -8.43 -0.52 -9.66
C HIS A 23 -7.78 -1.87 -9.96
N PHE A 24 -8.60 -2.84 -10.30
CA PHE A 24 -8.15 -4.11 -10.84
C PHE A 24 -9.09 -4.61 -11.94
N GLU A 25 -8.52 -5.36 -12.85
CA GLU A 25 -9.24 -6.06 -13.90
C GLU A 25 -9.31 -7.54 -13.56
N LEU A 26 -10.47 -8.14 -13.73
CA LEU A 26 -10.69 -9.58 -13.62
C LEU A 26 -11.40 -10.05 -14.90
N ASN A 27 -10.70 -10.84 -15.73
CA ASN A 27 -11.21 -11.33 -17.02
C ASN A 27 -11.74 -10.23 -17.94
N GLY A 28 -11.04 -9.11 -18.05
CA GLY A 28 -11.40 -7.98 -18.90
C GLY A 28 -12.46 -7.04 -18.33
N LYS A 29 -12.97 -7.29 -17.12
CA LYS A 29 -13.87 -6.39 -16.41
C LYS A 29 -13.12 -5.63 -15.32
N GLU A 30 -13.24 -4.31 -15.33
CA GLU A 30 -12.64 -3.43 -14.35
C GLU A 30 -13.50 -3.29 -13.08
N TYR A 31 -12.85 -3.21 -11.94
CA TYR A 31 -13.42 -3.02 -10.61
C TYR A 31 -12.59 -2.05 -9.79
N ALA A 32 -13.25 -1.30 -8.91
CA ALA A 32 -12.55 -0.59 -7.85
C ALA A 32 -12.11 -1.57 -6.75
N ASP A 33 -10.93 -1.34 -6.19
CA ASP A 33 -10.47 -1.99 -4.96
C ASP A 33 -11.16 -1.36 -3.74
N ASP A 34 -12.46 -1.66 -3.62
CA ASP A 34 -13.39 -1.08 -2.65
C ASP A 34 -13.55 -1.91 -1.37
N LEU A 35 -12.49 -2.61 -0.98
CA LEU A 35 -12.41 -3.48 0.19
C LEU A 35 -13.37 -4.68 0.12
N GLY A 36 -13.60 -5.20 -1.08
CA GLY A 36 -14.38 -6.40 -1.30
C GLY A 36 -15.89 -6.19 -1.44
N LYS A 37 -16.35 -4.96 -1.63
CA LYS A 37 -17.79 -4.65 -1.81
C LYS A 37 -18.28 -5.04 -3.21
N SER A 38 -17.53 -4.64 -4.26
CA SER A 38 -17.87 -4.96 -5.65
C SER A 38 -17.68 -6.43 -5.98
N ILE A 39 -16.66 -7.06 -5.41
CA ILE A 39 -16.40 -8.49 -5.49
C ILE A 39 -15.80 -8.99 -4.18
N PRO A 40 -16.45 -9.94 -3.48
CA PRO A 40 -15.92 -10.52 -2.26
C PRO A 40 -14.55 -11.15 -2.46
N PHE A 41 -13.65 -11.03 -1.47
CA PHE A 41 -12.27 -11.51 -1.57
C PHE A 41 -12.17 -13.00 -1.88
N ASP A 42 -13.03 -13.84 -1.28
CA ASP A 42 -13.08 -15.27 -1.54
C ASP A 42 -13.41 -15.59 -3.00
N GLN A 43 -14.34 -14.84 -3.62
CA GLN A 43 -14.69 -14.98 -5.03
C GLN A 43 -13.54 -14.53 -5.93
N PHE A 44 -12.90 -13.40 -5.62
CA PHE A 44 -11.75 -12.91 -6.35
C PHE A 44 -10.59 -13.91 -6.34
N TYR A 45 -10.20 -14.40 -5.17
CA TYR A 45 -9.11 -15.37 -5.05
C TYR A 45 -9.48 -16.74 -5.62
N ALA A 46 -10.74 -17.17 -5.56
CA ALA A 46 -11.18 -18.39 -6.23
C ALA A 46 -11.06 -18.27 -7.75
N ALA A 47 -11.45 -17.14 -8.32
CA ALA A 47 -11.28 -16.87 -9.75
C ALA A 47 -9.79 -16.88 -10.16
N MET A 48 -8.91 -16.24 -9.39
CA MET A 48 -7.46 -16.28 -9.62
C MET A 48 -6.92 -17.71 -9.57
N ALA A 49 -7.33 -18.51 -8.60
CA ALA A 49 -6.94 -19.91 -8.48
C ALA A 49 -7.44 -20.75 -9.65
N ALA A 50 -8.58 -20.40 -10.25
CA ALA A 50 -9.12 -21.01 -11.46
C ALA A 50 -8.44 -20.51 -12.75
N GLY A 51 -7.44 -19.62 -12.65
CA GLY A 51 -6.67 -19.14 -13.80
C GLY A 51 -7.21 -17.86 -14.45
N ALA A 52 -8.08 -17.11 -13.77
CA ALA A 52 -8.54 -15.83 -14.27
C ALA A 52 -7.39 -14.87 -14.56
N ASP A 53 -7.51 -14.09 -15.64
CA ASP A 53 -6.56 -13.02 -15.92
C ASP A 53 -6.84 -11.82 -15.01
N THR A 54 -5.77 -11.32 -14.38
CA THR A 54 -5.86 -10.21 -13.44
C THR A 54 -4.76 -9.19 -13.69
N LYS A 55 -5.12 -7.93 -13.65
CA LYS A 55 -4.20 -6.78 -13.70
C LYS A 55 -4.61 -5.76 -12.65
N THR A 56 -3.70 -4.90 -12.25
CA THR A 56 -3.98 -3.78 -11.37
C THR A 56 -3.61 -2.47 -12.05
N SER A 57 -4.38 -1.44 -11.80
CA SER A 57 -4.08 -0.06 -12.19
C SER A 57 -4.10 0.85 -10.98
N GLN A 58 -3.23 1.85 -11.01
CA GLN A 58 -3.16 2.86 -9.96
C GLN A 58 -4.20 3.96 -10.18
N VAL A 59 -4.46 4.73 -9.15
CA VAL A 59 -5.21 5.98 -9.23
C VAL A 59 -4.46 6.96 -10.13
N ASN A 60 -5.16 7.60 -11.07
CA ASN A 60 -4.61 8.63 -11.95
C ASN A 60 -4.72 10.04 -11.31
N ALA A 61 -4.18 11.07 -11.98
CA ALA A 61 -4.14 12.42 -11.45
C ALA A 61 -5.55 13.06 -11.37
N GLU A 62 -6.40 12.83 -12.36
CA GLU A 62 -7.77 13.35 -12.41
C GLU A 62 -8.61 12.78 -11.25
N GLU A 63 -8.53 11.48 -11.01
CA GLU A 63 -9.18 10.83 -9.87
C GLU A 63 -8.70 11.38 -8.53
N PHE A 64 -7.40 11.69 -8.40
CA PHE A 64 -6.89 12.36 -7.19
C PHE A 64 -7.42 13.77 -7.05
N GLU A 65 -7.53 14.54 -8.14
CA GLU A 65 -8.12 15.88 -8.08
C GLU A 65 -9.57 15.81 -7.60
N GLU A 66 -10.38 14.94 -8.21
CA GLU A 66 -11.77 14.73 -7.81
C GLU A 66 -11.90 14.29 -6.34
N TYR A 67 -10.96 13.48 -5.87
CA TYR A 67 -10.94 12.98 -4.50
C TYR A 67 -10.49 14.04 -3.48
N PHE A 68 -9.49 14.86 -3.80
CA PHE A 68 -8.96 15.86 -2.88
C PHE A 68 -9.81 17.15 -2.83
N GLU A 69 -10.38 17.55 -3.95
CA GLU A 69 -11.05 18.84 -4.07
C GLU A 69 -12.18 19.06 -3.05
N PRO A 70 -13.05 18.09 -2.72
CA PRO A 70 -14.09 18.28 -1.69
C PRO A 70 -13.55 18.65 -0.32
N PHE A 71 -12.38 18.13 0.07
CA PHE A 71 -11.74 18.47 1.34
C PHE A 71 -11.23 19.91 1.33
N LEU A 72 -10.60 20.34 0.23
CA LEU A 72 -10.10 21.70 0.07
C LEU A 72 -11.25 22.72 0.06
N LYS A 73 -12.34 22.42 -0.65
CA LYS A 73 -13.59 23.23 -0.64
C LYS A 73 -14.19 23.34 0.76
N ALA A 74 -14.04 22.31 1.59
CA ALA A 74 -14.46 22.31 2.98
C ALA A 74 -13.46 23.03 3.92
N GLY A 75 -12.41 23.66 3.37
CA GLY A 75 -11.40 24.39 4.15
C GLY A 75 -10.39 23.49 4.88
N LYS A 76 -10.28 22.21 4.51
CA LYS A 76 -9.35 21.27 5.12
C LYS A 76 -8.04 21.21 4.34
N ASP A 77 -6.93 21.07 5.05
CA ASP A 77 -5.64 20.67 4.49
C ASP A 77 -5.53 19.15 4.44
N ILE A 78 -4.65 18.64 3.59
CA ILE A 78 -4.56 17.21 3.29
C ILE A 78 -3.17 16.68 3.59
N LEU A 79 -3.09 15.57 4.33
CA LEU A 79 -1.95 14.67 4.37
C LEU A 79 -2.34 13.36 3.69
N HIS A 80 -1.71 13.05 2.57
CA HIS A 80 -1.95 11.80 1.83
C HIS A 80 -0.73 10.91 1.83
N ILE A 81 -0.91 9.65 2.22
CA ILE A 81 0.13 8.64 2.25
C ILE A 81 -0.10 7.68 1.09
N THR A 82 0.91 7.50 0.24
CA THR A 82 0.82 6.62 -0.93
C THR A 82 1.46 5.26 -0.68
N LEU A 83 1.03 4.27 -1.47
CA LEU A 83 1.77 3.04 -1.68
C LEU A 83 3.19 3.37 -2.18
N SER A 84 4.18 2.56 -1.80
CA SER A 84 5.59 2.75 -2.14
C SER A 84 5.85 3.08 -3.61
N SER A 85 6.67 4.10 -3.86
CA SER A 85 7.19 4.44 -5.20
C SER A 85 8.07 3.32 -5.80
N GLY A 86 8.60 2.43 -4.97
CA GLY A 86 9.39 1.28 -5.43
C GLY A 86 8.58 0.18 -6.12
N ILE A 87 7.23 0.22 -6.04
CA ILE A 87 6.34 -0.78 -6.62
C ILE A 87 5.13 -0.20 -7.37
N SER A 88 4.90 1.10 -7.31
CA SER A 88 3.82 1.81 -8.01
C SER A 88 4.22 3.24 -8.36
N GLY A 89 3.71 3.74 -9.46
CA GLY A 89 3.87 5.15 -9.85
C GLY A 89 2.81 6.10 -9.24
N VAL A 90 1.97 5.62 -8.33
CA VAL A 90 0.81 6.37 -7.80
C VAL A 90 1.17 7.71 -7.16
N ILE A 91 2.35 7.82 -6.54
CA ILE A 91 2.82 9.08 -5.98
C ILE A 91 2.93 10.17 -7.04
N ASN A 92 3.36 9.84 -8.26
CA ASN A 92 3.47 10.83 -9.34
C ASN A 92 2.09 11.39 -9.72
N SER A 93 1.06 10.53 -9.78
CA SER A 93 -0.32 10.96 -10.01
C SER A 93 -0.81 11.90 -8.89
N ALA A 94 -0.54 11.54 -7.62
CA ALA A 94 -0.92 12.37 -6.48
C ALA A 94 -0.17 13.72 -6.48
N MET A 95 1.10 13.76 -6.88
CA MET A 95 1.88 15.00 -7.00
C MET A 95 1.36 15.92 -8.09
N ILE A 96 1.00 15.37 -9.26
CA ILE A 96 0.37 16.16 -10.34
C ILE A 96 -0.96 16.77 -9.85
N ALA A 97 -1.81 15.98 -9.22
CA ALA A 97 -3.08 16.47 -8.66
C ALA A 97 -2.85 17.56 -7.60
N LYS A 98 -1.83 17.39 -6.75
CA LYS A 98 -1.43 18.40 -5.77
C LYS A 98 -1.07 19.71 -6.45
N GLU A 99 -0.18 19.71 -7.44
CA GLU A 99 0.24 20.90 -8.17
C GLU A 99 -0.96 21.64 -8.78
N ASN A 100 -1.84 20.93 -9.49
CA ASN A 100 -3.04 21.50 -10.10
C ASN A 100 -4.03 22.07 -9.08
N LEU A 101 -4.17 21.43 -7.91
CA LEU A 101 -5.09 21.87 -6.86
C LEU A 101 -4.52 23.03 -6.05
N GLU A 102 -3.23 23.08 -5.78
CA GLU A 102 -2.60 24.21 -5.06
C GLU A 102 -2.69 25.52 -5.85
N GLU A 103 -2.70 25.46 -7.20
CA GLU A 103 -3.00 26.65 -8.05
C GLU A 103 -4.43 27.16 -7.85
N ARG A 104 -5.39 26.23 -7.70
CA ARG A 104 -6.83 26.56 -7.52
C ARG A 104 -7.18 26.93 -6.07
N TYR A 105 -6.44 26.39 -5.10
CA TYR A 105 -6.68 26.56 -3.66
C TYR A 105 -5.41 27.02 -2.93
N PRO A 106 -4.87 28.23 -3.23
CA PRO A 106 -3.57 28.68 -2.71
C PRO A 106 -3.50 28.81 -1.19
N ASP A 107 -4.66 28.93 -0.52
CA ASP A 107 -4.76 29.00 0.95
C ASP A 107 -4.83 27.62 1.60
N ARG A 108 -4.76 26.55 0.84
CA ARG A 108 -4.82 25.16 1.32
C ARG A 108 -3.50 24.45 1.09
N LYS A 109 -3.22 23.48 1.95
CA LYS A 109 -1.98 22.70 1.89
C LYS A 109 -2.28 21.24 1.60
N ILE A 110 -1.55 20.67 0.64
CA ILE A 110 -1.55 19.22 0.33
C ILE A 110 -0.14 18.70 0.55
N LEU A 111 0.03 17.77 1.48
CA LEU A 111 1.29 17.09 1.72
C LEU A 111 1.15 15.61 1.32
N ILE A 112 2.09 15.15 0.49
CA ILE A 112 2.12 13.77 -0.02
C ILE A 112 3.34 13.06 0.56
N VAL A 113 3.15 11.88 1.12
CA VAL A 113 4.22 11.04 1.68
C VAL A 113 4.31 9.76 0.89
N ASP A 114 5.49 9.45 0.39
CA ASP A 114 5.83 8.10 -0.06
C ASP A 114 6.05 7.21 1.16
N SER A 115 5.19 6.23 1.39
CA SER A 115 5.33 5.36 2.55
C SER A 115 6.57 4.46 2.51
N LEU A 116 7.14 4.23 1.31
CA LEU A 116 8.13 3.18 1.03
C LEU A 116 7.68 1.81 1.58
N GLY A 117 6.37 1.65 1.75
CA GLY A 117 5.70 0.52 2.35
C GLY A 117 4.54 0.01 1.50
N ALA A 118 3.96 -1.11 1.91
CA ALA A 118 2.80 -1.73 1.25
C ALA A 118 1.90 -2.42 2.28
N SER A 119 0.62 -2.63 1.88
CA SER A 119 -0.34 -3.42 2.64
C SER A 119 -0.45 -2.96 4.11
N SER A 120 -0.71 -3.86 5.04
CA SER A 120 -0.86 -3.56 6.47
C SER A 120 0.34 -2.85 7.13
N GLY A 121 1.54 -2.97 6.56
CA GLY A 121 2.70 -2.22 7.07
C GLY A 121 2.57 -0.73 6.83
N TYR A 122 2.16 -0.34 5.64
CA TYR A 122 1.82 1.06 5.35
C TYR A 122 0.54 1.49 6.09
N GLY A 123 -0.42 0.56 6.28
CA GLY A 123 -1.57 0.77 7.14
C GLY A 123 -1.21 1.07 8.60
N LEU A 124 -0.19 0.40 9.15
CA LEU A 124 0.35 0.69 10.48
C LEU A 124 0.95 2.10 10.57
N LEU A 125 1.70 2.53 9.54
CA LEU A 125 2.19 3.92 9.49
C LEU A 125 1.01 4.90 9.51
N MET A 126 0.00 4.66 8.69
CA MET A 126 -1.23 5.46 8.64
C MET A 126 -1.89 5.59 10.01
N ASP A 127 -2.07 4.48 10.71
CA ASP A 127 -2.70 4.44 12.03
C ASP A 127 -1.88 5.26 13.05
N LYS A 128 -0.56 5.14 12.99
CA LYS A 128 0.33 5.94 13.84
C LYS A 128 0.27 7.44 13.56
N LEU A 129 0.13 7.83 12.28
CA LEU A 129 -0.06 9.24 11.92
C LEU A 129 -1.43 9.77 12.37
N ALA A 130 -2.46 8.91 12.38
CA ALA A 130 -3.75 9.26 12.97
C ALA A 130 -3.68 9.49 14.48
N ASP A 131 -2.88 8.69 15.24
CA ASP A 131 -2.63 8.97 16.65
C ASP A 131 -2.08 10.39 16.85
N LEU A 132 -1.06 10.76 16.09
CA LEU A 132 -0.42 12.09 16.21
C LEU A 132 -1.40 13.23 15.85
N ARG A 133 -2.24 13.03 14.85
CA ARG A 133 -3.33 13.96 14.51
C ARG A 133 -4.29 14.10 15.69
N ASP A 134 -4.71 12.99 16.28
CA ASP A 134 -5.69 12.95 17.38
C ASP A 134 -5.09 13.54 18.68
N GLU A 135 -3.75 13.48 18.84
CA GLU A 135 -2.98 14.20 19.87
C GLU A 135 -2.88 15.71 19.60
N GLY A 136 -3.43 16.21 18.49
CA GLY A 136 -3.43 17.66 18.15
C GLY A 136 -2.15 18.15 17.50
N LYS A 137 -1.29 17.26 16.96
CA LYS A 137 -0.12 17.67 16.17
C LYS A 137 -0.56 18.37 14.88
N SER A 138 0.19 19.40 14.50
CA SER A 138 -0.04 20.09 13.25
C SER A 138 0.27 19.19 12.03
N LEU A 139 -0.32 19.55 10.88
CA LEU A 139 -0.09 18.86 9.61
C LEU A 139 1.42 18.71 9.29
N ASP A 140 2.19 19.79 9.48
CA ASP A 140 3.63 19.79 9.23
C ASP A 140 4.43 18.90 10.22
N GLU A 141 3.99 18.79 11.47
CA GLU A 141 4.61 17.89 12.45
C GLU A 141 4.35 16.43 12.08
N VAL A 142 3.10 16.09 11.71
CA VAL A 142 2.73 14.73 11.29
C VAL A 142 3.47 14.36 10.00
N PHE A 143 3.54 15.26 9.03
CA PHE A 143 4.31 15.06 7.80
C PHE A 143 5.79 14.78 8.07
N ARG A 144 6.44 15.64 8.88
CA ARG A 144 7.86 15.44 9.24
C ARG A 144 8.09 14.13 9.99
N TYR A 145 7.16 13.75 10.86
CA TYR A 145 7.21 12.46 11.53
C TYR A 145 7.16 11.31 10.52
N ALA A 146 6.21 11.34 9.58
CA ALA A 146 6.10 10.33 8.53
C ALA A 146 7.38 10.18 7.72
N GLU A 147 7.92 11.29 7.20
CA GLU A 147 9.17 11.30 6.43
C GLU A 147 10.36 10.73 7.20
N LYS A 148 10.46 11.06 8.50
CA LYS A 148 11.55 10.59 9.37
C LYS A 148 11.43 9.12 9.74
N HIS A 149 10.20 8.62 9.92
CA HIS A 149 9.96 7.33 10.56
C HIS A 149 9.40 6.24 9.63
N ARG A 150 9.07 6.55 8.37
CA ARG A 150 8.51 5.57 7.42
C ARG A 150 9.37 4.31 7.25
N LEU A 151 10.69 4.41 7.36
CA LEU A 151 11.59 3.26 7.30
C LEU A 151 11.70 2.48 8.62
N ASN A 152 11.14 2.98 9.71
CA ASN A 152 11.08 2.25 10.97
C ASN A 152 9.99 1.18 10.98
N VAL A 153 9.08 1.19 10.00
CA VAL A 153 8.09 0.13 9.81
C VAL A 153 8.73 -0.98 8.98
N HIS A 154 9.04 -2.10 9.61
CA HIS A 154 9.67 -3.23 8.96
C HIS A 154 8.63 -4.14 8.31
N HIS A 155 8.71 -4.31 7.00
CA HIS A 155 7.79 -5.14 6.22
C HIS A 155 8.42 -6.51 5.96
N TRP A 156 8.09 -7.51 6.77
CA TRP A 156 8.48 -8.90 6.55
C TRP A 156 7.27 -9.75 6.21
N PHE A 157 7.33 -10.46 5.09
CA PHE A 157 6.23 -11.29 4.62
C PHE A 157 6.75 -12.51 3.86
N PHE A 158 5.92 -13.52 3.71
CA PHE A 158 6.25 -14.70 2.91
C PHE A 158 5.12 -15.02 1.94
N SER A 159 5.47 -15.75 0.89
CA SER A 159 4.52 -16.36 -0.03
C SER A 159 4.87 -17.82 -0.21
N THR A 160 3.88 -18.62 -0.60
CA THR A 160 4.10 -20.01 -1.05
C THR A 160 4.30 -20.07 -2.56
N ASP A 161 3.92 -19.01 -3.28
CA ASP A 161 4.05 -18.86 -4.72
C ASP A 161 4.33 -17.37 -5.05
N LEU A 162 5.30 -17.13 -5.93
CA LEU A 162 5.66 -15.79 -6.40
C LEU A 162 5.11 -15.47 -7.79
N THR A 163 4.32 -16.35 -8.39
CA THR A 163 3.83 -16.21 -9.77
C THR A 163 3.16 -14.87 -10.01
N PHE A 164 2.25 -14.44 -9.13
CA PHE A 164 1.54 -13.18 -9.27
C PHE A 164 2.42 -11.95 -9.04
N TYR A 165 3.42 -12.03 -8.17
CA TYR A 165 4.40 -10.95 -7.99
C TYR A 165 5.27 -10.75 -9.24
N VAL A 166 5.64 -11.86 -9.91
CA VAL A 166 6.38 -11.83 -11.18
C VAL A 166 5.49 -11.37 -12.32
N LYS A 167 4.25 -11.88 -12.41
CA LYS A 167 3.26 -11.47 -13.41
C LYS A 167 2.97 -9.97 -13.30
N GLY A 168 2.86 -9.46 -12.09
CA GLY A 168 2.68 -8.04 -11.80
C GLY A 168 3.93 -7.18 -12.01
N GLY A 169 5.11 -7.77 -12.22
CA GLY A 169 6.38 -7.05 -12.43
C GLY A 169 7.00 -6.44 -11.17
N ARG A 170 6.52 -6.77 -9.97
CA ARG A 170 7.06 -6.26 -8.68
C ARG A 170 8.21 -7.11 -8.16
N ILE A 171 8.39 -8.31 -8.69
CA ILE A 171 9.54 -9.18 -8.46
C ILE A 171 10.08 -9.62 -9.82
N SER A 172 11.40 -9.59 -10.03
CA SER A 172 11.99 -10.02 -11.30
C SER A 172 11.79 -11.52 -11.55
N LYS A 173 11.74 -11.93 -12.82
CA LYS A 173 11.61 -13.35 -13.21
C LYS A 173 12.70 -14.23 -12.60
N THR A 174 13.94 -13.73 -12.50
CA THR A 174 15.08 -14.42 -11.88
C THR A 174 14.90 -14.63 -10.38
N ALA A 175 14.38 -13.63 -9.67
CA ALA A 175 14.06 -13.75 -8.26
C ALA A 175 12.83 -14.61 -8.01
N GLY A 176 11.84 -14.58 -8.92
CA GLY A 176 10.61 -15.37 -8.86
C GLY A 176 10.82 -16.88 -9.14
N ALA A 177 11.86 -17.26 -9.89
CA ALA A 177 12.22 -18.66 -10.13
C ALA A 177 12.51 -19.47 -8.84
N ILE A 178 12.65 -18.77 -7.72
CA ILE A 178 12.84 -19.36 -6.38
C ILE A 178 11.56 -20.05 -5.86
N GLY A 179 10.38 -19.56 -6.26
CA GLY A 179 9.08 -20.01 -5.72
C GLY A 179 8.53 -21.31 -6.32
N GLY A 180 9.13 -21.82 -7.41
CA GLY A 180 8.65 -23.06 -8.09
C GLY A 180 9.11 -24.37 -7.45
N VAL A 181 9.84 -24.34 -6.34
CA VAL A 181 10.35 -25.55 -5.67
C VAL A 181 9.40 -25.96 -4.55
N LEU A 182 8.96 -27.22 -4.60
CA LEU A 182 8.03 -27.80 -3.62
C LEU A 182 8.46 -27.51 -2.16
N ASN A 183 7.52 -27.03 -1.36
CA ASN A 183 7.71 -26.71 0.05
C ASN A 183 8.71 -25.57 0.38
N ILE A 184 9.11 -24.74 -0.58
CA ILE A 184 9.87 -23.52 -0.30
C ILE A 184 8.90 -22.35 -0.13
N CYS A 185 9.03 -21.66 0.99
CA CYS A 185 8.36 -20.40 1.27
C CYS A 185 9.42 -19.28 1.22
N PRO A 186 9.49 -18.50 0.14
CA PRO A 186 10.34 -17.31 0.13
C PRO A 186 9.93 -16.35 1.23
N LEU A 187 10.88 -15.91 2.03
CA LEU A 187 10.71 -14.81 2.98
C LEU A 187 11.26 -13.55 2.31
N LEU A 188 10.41 -12.55 2.26
CA LEU A 188 10.68 -11.28 1.60
C LEU A 188 10.61 -10.13 2.62
N ASN A 189 11.25 -9.02 2.27
CA ASN A 189 10.97 -7.74 2.92
C ASN A 189 10.92 -6.61 1.89
N MET A 190 10.56 -5.41 2.33
CA MET A 190 10.79 -4.21 1.56
C MET A 190 12.15 -3.61 1.91
N ASP A 191 12.91 -3.18 0.90
CA ASP A 191 14.17 -2.45 1.11
C ASP A 191 13.92 -0.96 1.39
N ASN A 192 14.98 -0.21 1.69
CA ASN A 192 14.88 1.22 1.96
C ASN A 192 14.48 2.08 0.73
N GLN A 193 14.33 1.45 -0.44
CA GLN A 193 13.78 2.07 -1.66
C GLN A 193 12.33 1.61 -1.91
N GLY A 194 11.72 0.93 -0.94
CA GLY A 194 10.35 0.47 -1.04
C GLY A 194 10.11 -0.64 -2.06
N ARG A 195 11.13 -1.45 -2.39
CA ARG A 195 11.04 -2.56 -3.35
C ARG A 195 10.90 -3.91 -2.64
N LEU A 196 10.19 -4.84 -3.25
CA LEU A 196 10.03 -6.20 -2.72
C LEU A 196 11.29 -7.03 -3.00
N ILE A 197 11.98 -7.44 -1.95
CA ILE A 197 13.23 -8.19 -2.04
C ILE A 197 13.12 -9.57 -1.40
N PRO A 198 13.26 -10.67 -2.16
CA PRO A 198 13.41 -12.01 -1.59
C PRO A 198 14.74 -12.09 -0.81
N ARG A 199 14.65 -12.43 0.48
CA ARG A 199 15.82 -12.51 1.37
C ARG A 199 16.24 -13.92 1.66
N TYR A 200 15.27 -14.81 1.93
CA TYR A 200 15.56 -16.18 2.36
C TYR A 200 14.66 -17.19 1.66
N LYS A 201 15.23 -18.38 1.40
CA LYS A 201 14.51 -19.56 0.94
C LYS A 201 14.30 -20.48 2.13
N ILE A 202 13.09 -20.50 2.67
CA ILE A 202 12.80 -21.27 3.88
C ILE A 202 11.92 -22.46 3.53
N ARG A 203 12.29 -23.65 4.01
CA ARG A 203 11.45 -24.83 3.86
C ARG A 203 10.34 -24.82 4.90
N THR A 204 9.14 -25.06 4.47
CA THR A 204 7.89 -25.18 5.22
C THR A 204 7.31 -23.85 5.77
N LYS A 205 5.99 -23.75 5.69
CA LYS A 205 5.22 -22.61 6.24
C LYS A 205 5.48 -22.41 7.74
N ARG A 206 5.57 -23.48 8.52
CA ARG A 206 5.82 -23.39 9.97
C ARG A 206 7.16 -22.72 10.29
N LYS A 207 8.21 -23.05 9.52
CA LYS A 207 9.55 -22.49 9.75
C LYS A 207 9.61 -21.01 9.34
N VAL A 208 8.98 -20.64 8.21
CA VAL A 208 9.01 -19.23 7.79
C VAL A 208 8.24 -18.32 8.74
N ILE A 209 7.11 -18.78 9.29
CA ILE A 209 6.37 -18.02 10.33
C ILE A 209 7.26 -17.79 11.55
N ARG A 210 7.96 -18.83 12.04
CA ARG A 210 8.89 -18.66 13.17
C ARG A 210 10.00 -17.67 12.84
N THR A 211 10.57 -17.74 11.64
CA THR A 211 11.62 -16.80 11.21
C THR A 211 11.12 -15.36 11.17
N ILE A 212 9.86 -15.11 10.81
CA ILE A 212 9.28 -13.75 10.87
C ILE A 212 9.23 -13.25 12.33
N VAL A 213 8.80 -14.11 13.26
CA VAL A 213 8.79 -13.76 14.70
C VAL A 213 10.21 -13.49 15.22
N ASP A 214 11.20 -14.29 14.79
CA ASP A 214 12.61 -14.04 15.12
C ASP A 214 13.07 -12.67 14.58
N LYS A 215 12.64 -12.28 13.37
CA LYS A 215 12.91 -10.96 12.80
C LYS A 215 12.25 -9.84 13.58
N MET A 216 11.01 -10.03 14.07
CA MET A 216 10.39 -9.05 14.97
C MET A 216 11.24 -8.82 16.22
N ALA A 217 11.73 -9.89 16.85
CA ALA A 217 12.59 -9.77 18.04
C ALA A 217 13.96 -9.14 17.76
N GLU A 218 14.48 -9.30 16.51
CA GLU A 218 15.77 -8.70 16.09
C GLU A 218 15.67 -7.18 15.92
N TYR A 219 14.49 -6.65 15.53
CA TYR A 219 14.28 -5.23 15.19
C TYR A 219 13.38 -4.47 16.19
N ALA A 220 12.88 -5.14 17.21
CA ALA A 220 12.16 -4.51 18.32
C ALA A 220 13.15 -3.91 19.36
#